data_de6297f65ada54e16440e885219521c7
#
_entry.id   de6297f65ada54e16440e885219521c7
#
_cell.length_a   1.000
_cell.length_b   1.000
_cell.length_c   1.000
_cell.angle_alpha   90.00
_cell.angle_beta   90.00
_cell.angle_gamma   90.00
#
_symmetry.space_group_name_H-M   'P 1'
#
loop_
_entity.id
_entity.type
_entity.pdbx_description
1 polymer ?
#
loop_
_entity_poly.entity_id
_entity_poly.type
_entity_poly.pdbx_seq_one_letter_code
_entity_poly.pdbx_strand_id
1 'polypeptide(L)'
;VIADEVQSGFGRLGQGMWGFANYGLEPDIVTMGKPIGDGHPMGAVIVRPKLVSSFGSNTGYFNTFGGNPVAAAVGIAVLDVIEGEGLIENARTVGAYTGELLDALK
;
A
#
# COMPACT_ATOMS: atom_id res chain seq x y z
N VAL A 1 10.07 -12.94 3.77
CA VAL A 1 9.57 -12.32 2.52
C VAL A 1 9.34 -10.83 2.75
N ILE A 2 9.77 -10.00 1.81
CA ILE A 2 9.47 -8.56 1.78
C ILE A 2 8.52 -8.31 0.62
N ALA A 3 7.34 -7.77 0.91
CA ALA A 3 6.39 -7.33 -0.10
C ALA A 3 6.57 -5.81 -0.31
N ASP A 4 6.99 -5.44 -1.50
CA ASP A 4 7.06 -4.04 -1.91
C ASP A 4 5.71 -3.62 -2.51
N GLU A 5 4.88 -2.99 -1.68
CA GLU A 5 3.55 -2.51 -2.04
C GLU A 5 3.53 -1.03 -2.45
N VAL A 6 4.70 -0.45 -2.69
CA VAL A 6 4.83 0.96 -3.11
C VAL A 6 4.10 1.24 -4.43
N GLN A 7 3.92 0.24 -5.30
CA GLN A 7 3.20 0.38 -6.56
C GLN A 7 1.90 -0.43 -6.59
N SER A 8 1.87 -1.61 -5.98
CA SER A 8 0.76 -2.56 -6.06
C SER A 8 -0.29 -2.40 -4.97
N GLY A 9 0.06 -1.76 -3.86
CA GLY A 9 -0.82 -1.58 -2.71
C GLY A 9 -1.95 -0.56 -2.91
N PHE A 10 -2.76 -0.43 -1.89
CA PHE A 10 -3.89 0.52 -1.81
C PHE A 10 -4.93 0.32 -2.93
N GLY A 11 -5.24 -0.94 -3.24
CA GLY A 11 -6.32 -1.29 -4.16
C GLY A 11 -5.98 -1.14 -5.65
N ARG A 12 -4.75 -0.76 -6.01
CA ARG A 12 -4.32 -0.45 -7.38
C ARG A 12 -4.61 -1.57 -8.38
N LEU A 13 -4.51 -2.83 -7.94
CA LEU A 13 -4.70 -4.00 -8.80
C LEU A 13 -6.17 -4.42 -8.95
N GLY A 14 -7.10 -3.82 -8.21
CA GLY A 14 -8.52 -4.15 -8.29
C GLY A 14 -8.92 -5.51 -7.71
N GLN A 15 -8.01 -6.23 -7.05
CA GLN A 15 -8.24 -7.57 -6.48
C GLN A 15 -8.17 -7.59 -4.95
N GLY A 16 -8.08 -6.42 -4.32
CA GLY A 16 -7.98 -6.23 -2.89
C GLY A 16 -7.04 -5.07 -2.56
N MET A 17 -6.87 -4.81 -1.28
CA MET A 17 -6.02 -3.71 -0.78
C MET A 17 -4.53 -3.93 -1.11
N TRP A 18 -4.06 -5.19 -1.08
CA TRP A 18 -2.64 -5.54 -1.17
C TRP A 18 -2.36 -6.52 -2.31
N GLY A 19 -1.33 -6.23 -3.11
CA GLY A 19 -0.92 -7.07 -4.22
C GLY A 19 -0.42 -8.45 -3.79
N PHE A 20 0.31 -8.55 -2.69
CA PHE A 20 0.81 -9.82 -2.17
C PHE A 20 -0.31 -10.82 -1.80
N ALA A 21 -1.49 -10.33 -1.43
CA ALA A 21 -2.63 -11.17 -1.06
C ALA A 21 -3.12 -12.04 -2.23
N ASN A 22 -2.95 -11.57 -3.46
CA ASN A 22 -3.35 -12.29 -4.68
C ASN A 22 -2.56 -13.58 -4.91
N TYR A 23 -1.43 -13.72 -4.24
CA TYR A 23 -0.53 -14.88 -4.34
C TYR A 23 -0.57 -15.76 -3.09
N GLY A 24 -1.46 -15.48 -2.13
CA GLY A 24 -1.54 -16.20 -0.86
C GLY A 24 -0.27 -16.06 0.00
N LEU A 25 0.47 -14.97 -0.18
CA LEU A 25 1.71 -14.72 0.56
C LEU A 25 1.43 -14.08 1.92
N GLU A 26 2.22 -14.47 2.90
CA GLU A 26 2.29 -13.82 4.21
C GLU A 26 3.66 -13.18 4.39
N PRO A 27 3.84 -11.90 4.02
CA PRO A 27 5.13 -11.24 4.10
C PRO A 27 5.56 -11.00 5.56
N ASP A 28 6.87 -10.95 5.77
CA ASP A 28 7.49 -10.56 7.03
C ASP A 28 7.59 -9.05 7.16
N ILE A 29 7.75 -8.37 6.01
CA ILE A 29 7.86 -6.92 5.88
C ILE A 29 7.00 -6.47 4.70
N VAL A 30 6.25 -5.38 4.89
CA VAL A 30 5.52 -4.69 3.81
C VAL A 30 6.00 -3.26 3.74
N THR A 31 6.46 -2.83 2.57
CA THR A 31 6.83 -1.44 2.32
C THR A 31 5.74 -0.70 1.56
N MET A 32 5.46 0.53 1.95
CA MET A 32 4.40 1.36 1.40
C MET A 32 4.89 2.76 1.08
N GLY A 33 4.36 3.34 0.02
CA GLY A 33 4.68 4.69 -0.42
C GLY A 33 3.65 5.16 -1.44
N LYS A 34 3.99 6.12 -2.26
CA LYS A 34 3.14 6.66 -3.35
C LYS A 34 1.66 6.82 -2.97
N PRO A 35 0.77 5.82 -3.20
CA PRO A 35 -0.66 5.98 -2.95
C PRO A 35 -1.02 6.17 -1.47
N ILE A 36 -0.17 5.78 -0.52
CA ILE A 36 -0.46 5.96 0.92
C ILE A 36 -0.76 7.41 1.28
N GLY A 37 -0.14 8.37 0.60
CA GLY A 37 -0.33 9.80 0.84
C GLY A 37 -1.03 10.53 -0.30
N ASP A 38 -1.28 9.87 -1.43
CA ASP A 38 -1.93 10.42 -2.63
C ASP A 38 -1.43 11.83 -2.99
N GLY A 39 -0.11 11.98 -3.09
CA GLY A 39 0.58 13.24 -3.35
C GLY A 39 1.20 13.90 -2.13
N HIS A 40 0.75 13.60 -0.91
CA HIS A 40 1.46 13.99 0.29
C HIS A 40 2.68 13.08 0.50
N PRO A 41 3.87 13.65 0.81
CA PRO A 41 5.09 12.86 0.99
C PRO A 41 5.03 12.03 2.28
N MET A 42 4.69 10.76 2.15
CA MET A 42 4.72 9.81 3.24
C MET A 42 5.02 8.39 2.75
N GLY A 43 5.56 7.59 3.64
CA GLY A 43 5.78 6.17 3.45
C GLY A 43 5.68 5.44 4.77
N ALA A 44 5.47 4.15 4.72
CA ALA A 44 5.41 3.31 5.91
C ALA A 44 6.02 1.94 5.65
N VAL A 45 6.41 1.29 6.75
CA VAL A 45 6.87 -0.09 6.74
C VAL A 45 6.15 -0.83 7.86
N ILE A 46 5.47 -1.90 7.52
CA ILE A 46 4.90 -2.84 8.49
C ILE A 46 5.84 -4.03 8.60
N VAL A 47 6.15 -4.41 9.83
CA VAL A 47 7.15 -5.47 10.12
C VAL A 47 6.60 -6.42 11.16
N ARG A 48 6.83 -7.72 10.99
CA ARG A 48 6.47 -8.71 12.03
C ARG A 48 7.16 -8.39 13.36
N PRO A 49 6.48 -8.50 14.51
CA PRO A 49 7.02 -8.12 15.82
C PRO A 49 8.40 -8.72 16.13
N LYS A 50 8.62 -9.97 15.74
CA LYS A 50 9.90 -10.68 15.95
C LYS A 50 11.10 -9.94 15.30
N LEU A 51 10.90 -9.39 14.11
CA LEU A 51 11.96 -8.65 13.40
C LEU A 51 12.16 -7.25 14.01
N VAL A 52 11.08 -6.58 14.40
CA VAL A 52 11.15 -5.27 15.09
C VAL A 52 11.92 -5.37 16.40
N SER A 53 11.69 -6.42 17.19
CA SER A 53 12.38 -6.61 18.46
C SER A 53 13.90 -6.72 18.29
N SER A 54 14.35 -7.45 17.26
CA SER A 54 15.76 -7.57 16.93
C SER A 54 16.37 -6.24 16.48
N PHE A 55 15.65 -5.50 15.65
CA PHE A 55 16.07 -4.18 15.18
C PHE A 55 16.19 -3.18 16.35
N GLY A 56 15.16 -3.08 17.19
CA GLY A 56 15.10 -2.14 18.32
C GLY A 56 16.17 -2.41 19.38
N SER A 57 16.64 -3.67 19.52
CA SER A 57 17.69 -4.03 20.48
C SER A 57 19.10 -3.65 19.99
N ASN A 58 19.31 -3.56 18.70
CA ASN A 58 20.63 -3.42 18.08
C ASN A 58 20.84 -2.10 17.36
N THR A 59 19.78 -1.35 17.11
CA THR A 59 19.84 -0.12 16.28
C THR A 59 19.02 0.99 16.92
N GLY A 60 19.67 2.12 17.19
CA GLY A 60 18.94 3.35 17.55
C GLY A 60 18.17 3.85 16.31
N TYR A 61 16.85 4.01 16.45
CA TYR A 61 16.02 4.60 15.40
C TYR A 61 15.37 5.89 15.88
N PHE A 62 15.52 6.92 15.09
CA PHE A 62 14.87 8.22 15.30
C PHE A 62 14.45 8.83 13.96
N ASN A 63 13.25 9.38 13.93
CA ASN A 63 12.75 10.08 12.74
C ASN A 63 11.97 11.32 13.21
N THR A 64 12.50 12.50 12.90
CA THR A 64 11.94 13.78 13.34
C THR A 64 10.50 13.99 12.85
N PHE A 65 10.21 13.64 11.62
CA PHE A 65 8.90 13.88 11.00
C PHE A 65 8.03 12.62 10.88
N GLY A 66 8.57 11.46 11.23
CA GLY A 66 7.84 10.20 11.18
C GLY A 66 6.65 10.19 12.14
N GLY A 67 5.49 9.75 11.65
CA GLY A 67 4.27 9.65 12.44
C GLY A 67 3.66 11.01 12.83
N ASN A 68 3.99 12.10 12.13
CA ASN A 68 3.39 13.39 12.42
C ASN A 68 1.87 13.39 12.15
N PRO A 69 1.09 14.18 12.92
CA PRO A 69 -0.37 14.12 12.83
C PRO A 69 -0.95 14.57 11.48
N VAL A 70 -0.24 15.42 10.73
CA VAL A 70 -0.70 15.86 9.40
C VAL A 70 -0.63 14.69 8.42
N ALA A 71 0.52 14.00 8.35
CA ALA A 71 0.66 12.84 7.49
C ALA A 71 -0.32 11.70 7.89
N ALA A 72 -0.54 11.49 9.20
CA ALA A 72 -1.51 10.52 9.67
C ALA A 72 -2.95 10.87 9.23
N ALA A 73 -3.35 12.13 9.35
CA ALA A 73 -4.66 12.59 8.89
C ALA A 73 -4.85 12.42 7.38
N VAL A 74 -3.82 12.72 6.59
CA VAL A 74 -3.83 12.49 5.14
C VAL A 74 -4.00 10.99 4.83
N GLY A 75 -3.21 10.12 5.47
CA GLY A 75 -3.33 8.67 5.25
C GLY A 75 -4.71 8.11 5.60
N ILE A 76 -5.33 8.61 6.68
CA ILE A 76 -6.71 8.23 7.03
C ILE A 76 -7.68 8.68 5.93
N ALA A 77 -7.59 9.94 5.48
CA ALA A 77 -8.45 10.46 4.43
C ALA A 77 -8.32 9.66 3.11
N VAL A 78 -7.11 9.22 2.76
CA VAL A 78 -6.89 8.34 1.60
C VAL A 78 -7.62 7.01 1.76
N LEU A 79 -7.55 6.38 2.93
CA LEU A 79 -8.25 5.13 3.21
C LEU A 79 -9.77 5.31 3.15
N ASP A 80 -10.30 6.38 3.74
CA ASP A 80 -11.73 6.71 3.71
C ASP A 80 -12.25 6.87 2.28
N VAL A 81 -11.49 7.53 1.39
CA VAL A 81 -11.82 7.68 -0.03
C VAL A 81 -11.80 6.33 -0.76
N ILE A 82 -10.76 5.52 -0.55
CA ILE A 82 -10.65 4.20 -1.19
C ILE A 82 -11.88 3.33 -0.85
N GLU A 83 -12.28 3.31 0.42
CA GLU A 83 -13.45 2.56 0.88
C GLU A 83 -14.76 3.21 0.43
N GLY A 84 -14.93 4.51 0.72
CA GLY A 84 -16.17 5.24 0.52
C GLY A 84 -16.60 5.37 -0.95
N GLU A 85 -15.63 5.47 -1.86
CA GLU A 85 -15.87 5.58 -3.30
C GLU A 85 -15.73 4.23 -4.04
N GLY A 86 -15.44 3.14 -3.34
CA GLY A 86 -15.31 1.81 -3.94
C GLY A 86 -14.19 1.70 -4.97
N LEU A 87 -13.06 2.39 -4.74
CA LEU A 87 -12.01 2.52 -5.76
C LEU A 87 -11.35 1.20 -6.15
N ILE A 88 -11.34 0.19 -5.28
CA ILE A 88 -10.83 -1.15 -5.61
C ILE A 88 -11.68 -1.80 -6.70
N GLU A 89 -12.99 -1.73 -6.56
CA GLU A 89 -13.92 -2.26 -7.57
C GLU A 89 -13.86 -1.46 -8.87
N ASN A 90 -13.73 -0.14 -8.79
CA ASN A 90 -13.52 0.71 -9.95
C ASN A 90 -12.23 0.32 -10.70
N ALA A 91 -11.12 0.11 -10.00
CA ALA A 91 -9.86 -0.34 -10.60
C ALA A 91 -10.01 -1.70 -11.30
N ARG A 92 -10.77 -2.63 -10.71
CA ARG A 92 -11.06 -3.95 -11.29
C ARG A 92 -11.85 -3.81 -12.61
N THR A 93 -12.91 -3.05 -12.58
CA THR A 93 -13.83 -2.89 -13.73
C THR A 93 -13.17 -2.15 -14.89
N VAL A 94 -12.53 -1.01 -14.61
CA VAL A 94 -11.84 -0.21 -15.63
C VAL A 94 -10.61 -0.96 -16.17
N GLY A 95 -9.90 -1.69 -15.30
CA GLY A 95 -8.78 -2.53 -15.70
C GLY A 95 -9.17 -3.65 -16.66
N ALA A 96 -10.28 -4.33 -16.39
CA ALA A 96 -10.81 -5.37 -17.29
C ALA A 96 -11.20 -4.76 -18.66
N TYR A 97 -11.95 -3.68 -18.67
CA TYR A 97 -12.31 -2.97 -19.90
C TYR A 97 -11.09 -2.51 -20.71
N THR A 98 -10.09 -1.97 -20.02
CA THR A 98 -8.83 -1.57 -20.67
C THR A 98 -8.11 -2.76 -21.31
N GLY A 99 -8.10 -3.91 -20.62
CA GLY A 99 -7.55 -5.15 -21.14
C GLY A 99 -8.23 -5.61 -22.43
N GLU A 100 -9.57 -5.59 -22.48
CA GLU A 100 -10.35 -5.91 -23.68
C GLU A 100 -9.99 -4.99 -24.86
N LEU A 101 -9.86 -3.69 -24.63
CA LEU A 101 -9.47 -2.74 -25.67
C LEU A 101 -8.06 -2.99 -26.19
N LEU A 102 -7.11 -3.31 -25.31
CA LEU A 102 -5.74 -3.61 -25.70
C LEU A 102 -5.65 -4.92 -26.50
N ASP A 103 -6.42 -5.93 -26.14
CA ASP A 103 -6.48 -7.20 -26.87
C ASP A 103 -7.07 -7.03 -28.28
N ALA A 104 -7.99 -6.09 -28.46
CA ALA A 104 -8.55 -5.75 -29.78
C ALA A 104 -7.57 -5.05 -30.71
N LEU A 105 -6.41 -4.60 -30.22
CA LEU A 105 -5.35 -3.98 -31.03
C LEU A 105 -4.35 -5.00 -31.59
N LYS A 106 -4.43 -6.26 -31.17
CA LYS A 106 -3.59 -7.36 -31.69
C LYS A 106 -4.15 -7.94 -32.97
#